data_dbbe51e8f5451a327d00e5e323fb3d43
#
_entry.id   dbbe51e8f5451a327d00e5e323fb3d43
#
_cell.length_a   1.000
_cell.length_b   1.000
_cell.length_c   1.000
_cell.angle_alpha   90.00
_cell.angle_beta   90.00
_cell.angle_gamma   90.00
#
_symmetry.space_group_name_H-M   'P 1'
#
loop_
_entity.id
_entity.type
_entity.pdbx_description
1 polymer ?
#
loop_
_entity_poly.entity_id
_entity_poly.type
_entity_poly.pdbx_seq_one_letter_code
_entity_poly.pdbx_strand_id
1 'polypeptide(L)'
;MKKVLLLPMMLMGVALSFTSCGDDDDPGKDPDEIGRAFKNLPADSGTKPTEDQMSAVVATFVDEVALPTYKDMLTKMTAYKNAVDKFIASGSKNDLADACDAWRAVRVPWEQSEAFLFGVADLAQLDPSLDSWPLDKNGIEEIIATGEFSKISGAVDEDAEDGPQNLRGFHTAEKMLFLDGEPRDLETSPFAKNELEYLKLVSERMLSDTQDLYNGWLKGLGTSDVPSSYAEAMKKHDGSAYSIGNVYQAIELMLNGNNGMAGISNEVGSAKITDPVTAWNGSNKDATDPNNPGVLAVESWYSWNSLDDYKNNIVSIKNAYFGGRDLDEESASESSLHALTKMINPTLDSLMVVQIDKTIDAINAIGYPFRNNLGDTEHINTATEACADLTTGLGVVKSKFTN
;
A
#
# COMPACT_ATOMS: atom_id res chain seq x y z
N MET A 1 -21.14 9.59 -34.43
CA MET A 1 -21.51 8.36 -33.72
C MET A 1 -20.41 7.33 -33.99
N LYS A 2 -19.38 7.31 -33.16
CA LYS A 2 -18.38 6.22 -33.13
C LYS A 2 -18.59 5.50 -31.79
N LYS A 3 -18.92 4.22 -31.90
CA LYS A 3 -19.09 3.34 -30.73
C LYS A 3 -17.70 3.08 -30.15
N VAL A 4 -17.47 3.53 -28.93
CA VAL A 4 -16.33 3.12 -28.12
C VAL A 4 -16.63 1.72 -27.63
N LEU A 5 -15.78 0.77 -28.01
CA LEU A 5 -15.80 -0.59 -27.53
C LEU A 5 -15.08 -0.58 -26.17
N LEU A 6 -15.81 -0.74 -25.10
CA LEU A 6 -15.25 -1.12 -23.81
C LEU A 6 -14.66 -2.53 -23.94
N LEU A 7 -13.34 -2.60 -23.90
CA LEU A 7 -12.62 -3.87 -23.73
C LEU A 7 -12.61 -4.16 -22.23
N PRO A 8 -13.19 -5.28 -21.77
CA PRO A 8 -12.97 -5.70 -20.41
C PRO A 8 -11.53 -6.18 -20.29
N MET A 9 -10.78 -5.63 -19.35
CA MET A 9 -9.48 -6.12 -18.94
C MET A 9 -9.69 -7.56 -18.42
N MET A 10 -9.43 -8.53 -19.28
CA MET A 10 -9.44 -9.95 -18.95
C MET A 10 -8.18 -10.21 -18.10
N LEU A 11 -8.38 -10.44 -16.81
CA LEU A 11 -7.40 -11.15 -16.00
C LEU A 11 -7.11 -12.49 -16.67
N MET A 12 -6.06 -12.56 -17.46
CA MET A 12 -5.48 -13.84 -17.88
C MET A 12 -4.69 -14.39 -16.71
N GLY A 13 -5.35 -15.15 -15.87
CA GLY A 13 -4.69 -16.08 -14.98
C GLY A 13 -3.89 -17.09 -15.80
N VAL A 14 -2.60 -16.85 -15.95
CA VAL A 14 -1.68 -17.87 -16.45
C VAL A 14 -1.48 -18.89 -15.33
N ALA A 15 -2.25 -19.96 -15.38
CA ALA A 15 -1.97 -21.16 -14.61
C ALA A 15 -0.68 -21.79 -15.17
N LEU A 16 0.46 -21.43 -14.59
CA LEU A 16 1.70 -22.15 -14.79
C LEU A 16 1.62 -23.46 -13.97
N SER A 17 1.24 -24.54 -14.65
CA SER A 17 1.38 -25.88 -14.12
C SER A 17 2.86 -26.26 -14.11
N PHE A 18 3.51 -26.13 -12.97
CA PHE A 18 4.81 -26.74 -12.74
C PHE A 18 4.61 -28.22 -12.39
N THR A 19 4.95 -29.11 -13.34
CA THR A 19 5.21 -30.48 -13.02
C THR A 19 6.64 -30.58 -12.46
N SER A 20 6.77 -30.60 -11.15
CA SER A 20 8.01 -31.00 -10.49
C SER A 20 8.02 -32.51 -10.33
N CYS A 21 8.92 -33.17 -11.04
CA CYS A 21 9.43 -34.47 -10.63
C CYS A 21 10.82 -34.25 -10.05
N GLY A 22 11.00 -34.59 -8.78
CA GLY A 22 12.30 -34.61 -8.10
C GLY A 22 12.08 -35.06 -6.67
N ASP A 23 12.31 -36.35 -6.41
CA ASP A 23 12.46 -36.92 -5.07
C ASP A 23 13.69 -36.29 -4.41
N ASP A 24 13.50 -35.64 -3.26
CA ASP A 24 14.48 -35.61 -2.18
C ASP A 24 13.72 -35.30 -0.87
N ASP A 25 13.59 -36.38 -0.05
CA ASP A 25 12.99 -36.36 1.26
C ASP A 25 13.90 -35.61 2.27
N ASP A 26 13.72 -34.30 2.45
CA ASP A 26 14.18 -33.56 3.64
C ASP A 26 12.95 -33.05 4.40
N PRO A 27 12.63 -33.58 5.60
CA PRO A 27 11.37 -33.26 6.32
C PRO A 27 11.33 -31.89 6.99
N GLY A 28 12.02 -30.88 6.46
CA GLY A 28 12.17 -29.57 7.08
C GLY A 28 11.95 -28.35 6.22
N LYS A 29 11.65 -28.47 4.92
CA LYS A 29 11.50 -27.30 4.03
C LYS A 29 10.48 -27.54 2.92
N ASP A 30 9.19 -27.50 3.24
CA ASP A 30 8.15 -27.36 2.23
C ASP A 30 7.55 -25.93 2.34
N PRO A 31 7.94 -24.99 1.47
CA PRO A 31 7.40 -23.61 1.50
C PRO A 31 5.88 -23.56 1.34
N ASP A 32 5.27 -24.59 0.75
CA ASP A 32 3.84 -24.67 0.41
C ASP A 32 2.97 -25.30 1.54
N GLU A 33 3.54 -25.54 2.73
CA GLU A 33 2.81 -26.25 3.80
C GLU A 33 1.64 -25.40 4.34
N ILE A 34 1.80 -24.09 4.52
CA ILE A 34 0.76 -23.21 5.04
C ILE A 34 -0.31 -22.94 3.99
N GLY A 35 0.05 -22.71 2.73
CA GLY A 35 -0.90 -22.54 1.65
C GLY A 35 -1.78 -23.79 1.45
N ARG A 36 -1.21 -24.97 1.62
CA ARG A 36 -1.97 -26.25 1.64
C ARG A 36 -2.85 -26.37 2.89
N ALA A 37 -2.41 -25.85 4.04
CA ALA A 37 -3.19 -25.89 5.27
C ALA A 37 -4.46 -25.06 5.17
N PHE A 38 -4.44 -23.87 4.52
CA PHE A 38 -5.66 -23.09 4.26
C PHE A 38 -6.68 -23.83 3.39
N LYS A 39 -6.23 -24.70 2.48
CA LYS A 39 -7.12 -25.53 1.63
C LYS A 39 -7.66 -26.77 2.35
N ASN A 40 -7.02 -27.20 3.43
CA ASN A 40 -7.32 -28.43 4.17
C ASN A 40 -7.73 -28.16 5.63
N LEU A 41 -8.36 -27.04 5.89
CA LEU A 41 -8.82 -26.65 7.24
C LEU A 41 -9.80 -27.67 7.80
N PRO A 42 -9.76 -27.96 9.10
CA PRO A 42 -10.83 -28.66 9.78
C PRO A 42 -12.14 -27.87 9.68
N ALA A 43 -13.25 -28.56 9.80
CA ALA A 43 -14.56 -27.91 9.90
C ALA A 43 -14.58 -26.91 11.07
N ASP A 44 -15.36 -25.85 10.93
CA ASP A 44 -15.54 -24.86 11.99
C ASP A 44 -16.06 -25.55 13.25
N SER A 45 -15.30 -25.40 14.34
CA SER A 45 -15.59 -26.07 15.62
C SER A 45 -16.14 -25.11 16.66
N GLY A 46 -16.13 -23.82 16.34
CA GLY A 46 -16.54 -22.77 17.25
C GLY A 46 -17.91 -22.18 16.98
N THR A 47 -18.17 -21.03 17.56
CA THR A 47 -19.45 -20.32 17.47
C THR A 47 -19.39 -19.22 16.42
N LYS A 48 -20.46 -19.04 15.65
CA LYS A 48 -20.57 -17.88 14.76
C LYS A 48 -20.73 -16.60 15.59
N PRO A 49 -20.01 -15.52 15.23
CA PRO A 49 -20.15 -14.24 15.92
C PRO A 49 -21.54 -13.65 15.68
N THR A 50 -22.02 -12.89 16.65
CA THR A 50 -23.24 -12.08 16.52
C THR A 50 -22.95 -10.81 15.72
N GLU A 51 -23.99 -10.17 15.20
CA GLU A 51 -23.85 -8.87 14.52
C GLU A 51 -23.30 -7.79 15.45
N ASP A 52 -23.62 -7.82 16.74
CA ASP A 52 -23.07 -6.90 17.75
C ASP A 52 -21.53 -7.08 17.90
N GLN A 53 -21.06 -8.33 17.93
CA GLN A 53 -19.62 -8.62 17.99
C GLN A 53 -18.90 -8.16 16.71
N MET A 54 -19.50 -8.38 15.54
CA MET A 54 -18.97 -7.89 14.27
C MET A 54 -18.96 -6.36 14.21
N SER A 55 -20.03 -5.71 14.70
CA SER A 55 -20.10 -4.23 14.78
C SER A 55 -19.04 -3.67 15.71
N ALA A 56 -18.73 -4.35 16.83
CA ALA A 56 -17.64 -3.96 17.71
C ALA A 56 -16.27 -4.05 17.02
N VAL A 57 -16.04 -5.06 16.17
CA VAL A 57 -14.80 -5.18 15.36
C VAL A 57 -14.67 -4.03 14.37
N VAL A 58 -15.76 -3.69 13.65
CA VAL A 58 -15.75 -2.55 12.73
C VAL A 58 -15.47 -1.24 13.48
N ALA A 59 -16.07 -1.04 14.65
CA ALA A 59 -15.83 0.16 15.47
C ALA A 59 -14.36 0.22 15.93
N THR A 60 -13.80 -0.89 16.42
CA THR A 60 -12.39 -0.98 16.83
C THR A 60 -11.46 -0.69 15.65
N PHE A 61 -11.70 -1.29 14.49
CA PHE A 61 -10.91 -0.99 13.29
C PHE A 61 -10.92 0.50 12.94
N VAL A 62 -12.09 1.15 12.98
CA VAL A 62 -12.20 2.57 12.69
C VAL A 62 -11.46 3.41 13.73
N ASP A 63 -11.68 3.14 15.02
CA ASP A 63 -11.24 4.02 16.12
C ASP A 63 -9.78 3.76 16.52
N GLU A 64 -9.26 2.54 16.37
CA GLU A 64 -7.91 2.15 16.82
C GLU A 64 -6.93 1.90 15.66
N VAL A 65 -7.41 1.74 14.42
CA VAL A 65 -6.54 1.52 13.25
C VAL A 65 -6.66 2.67 12.25
N ALA A 66 -7.81 2.83 11.58
CA ALA A 66 -7.92 3.73 10.44
C ALA A 66 -7.72 5.21 10.82
N LEU A 67 -8.50 5.73 11.78
CA LEU A 67 -8.38 7.13 12.20
C LEU A 67 -7.02 7.46 12.83
N PRO A 68 -6.44 6.62 13.71
CA PRO A 68 -5.10 6.88 14.24
C PRO A 68 -4.01 6.86 13.17
N THR A 69 -4.09 5.97 12.17
CA THR A 69 -3.12 5.90 11.07
C THR A 69 -3.16 7.17 10.21
N TYR A 70 -4.33 7.60 9.77
CA TYR A 70 -4.45 8.84 8.99
C TYR A 70 -4.12 10.10 9.80
N LYS A 71 -4.38 10.10 11.11
CA LYS A 71 -3.95 11.19 12.00
C LYS A 71 -2.43 11.27 12.12
N ASP A 72 -1.76 10.14 12.26
CA ASP A 72 -0.29 10.05 12.29
C ASP A 72 0.30 10.50 10.96
N MET A 73 -0.28 10.03 9.83
CA MET A 73 0.10 10.47 8.50
C MET A 73 0.00 11.99 8.36
N LEU A 74 -1.09 12.61 8.77
CA LEU A 74 -1.26 14.07 8.71
C LEU A 74 -0.21 14.80 9.57
N THR A 75 0.11 14.27 10.74
CA THR A 75 1.14 14.83 11.62
C THR A 75 2.52 14.78 10.95
N LYS A 76 2.88 13.64 10.38
CA LYS A 76 4.16 13.43 9.69
C LYS A 76 4.23 14.18 8.36
N MET A 77 3.12 14.26 7.60
CA MET A 77 3.04 15.07 6.38
C MET A 77 3.23 16.57 6.67
N THR A 78 2.68 17.05 7.77
CA THR A 78 2.91 18.42 8.22
C THR A 78 4.40 18.64 8.55
N ALA A 79 5.04 17.69 9.22
CA ALA A 79 6.47 17.75 9.53
C ALA A 79 7.31 17.72 8.24
N TYR A 80 6.98 16.85 7.29
CA TYR A 80 7.63 16.77 5.98
C TYR A 80 7.53 18.10 5.23
N LYS A 81 6.32 18.69 5.11
CA LYS A 81 6.14 19.99 4.45
C LYS A 81 6.99 21.08 5.10
N ASN A 82 7.03 21.13 6.43
CA ASN A 82 7.85 22.09 7.16
C ASN A 82 9.36 21.87 6.90
N ALA A 83 9.82 20.63 6.82
CA ALA A 83 11.22 20.30 6.50
C ALA A 83 11.59 20.70 5.06
N VAL A 84 10.69 20.49 4.10
CA VAL A 84 10.86 20.99 2.71
C VAL A 84 10.97 22.50 2.67
N ASP A 85 10.09 23.25 3.36
CA ASP A 85 10.16 24.72 3.41
C ASP A 85 11.45 25.21 4.02
N LYS A 86 11.91 24.57 5.10
CA LYS A 86 13.19 24.89 5.75
C LYS A 86 14.35 24.65 4.80
N PHE A 87 14.37 23.53 4.08
CA PHE A 87 15.37 23.24 3.08
C PHE A 87 15.39 24.28 1.94
N ILE A 88 14.23 24.60 1.37
CA ILE A 88 14.10 25.61 0.30
C ILE A 88 14.63 26.98 0.76
N ALA A 89 14.38 27.36 2.00
CA ALA A 89 14.82 28.64 2.56
C ALA A 89 16.33 28.68 2.83
N SER A 90 16.93 27.60 3.29
CA SER A 90 18.34 27.55 3.71
C SER A 90 19.29 27.09 2.62
N GLY A 91 18.85 26.17 1.74
CA GLY A 91 19.71 25.48 0.77
C GLY A 91 20.75 24.58 1.40
N SER A 92 20.62 24.23 2.68
CA SER A 92 21.66 23.47 3.39
C SER A 92 21.50 21.95 3.22
N LYS A 93 22.65 21.24 3.18
CA LYS A 93 22.67 19.78 3.11
C LYS A 93 21.96 19.11 4.30
N ASN A 94 22.07 19.69 5.50
CA ASN A 94 21.42 19.13 6.69
C ASN A 94 19.90 19.27 6.60
N ASP A 95 19.39 20.40 6.11
CA ASP A 95 17.94 20.60 5.98
C ASP A 95 17.36 19.73 4.83
N LEU A 96 18.17 19.43 3.78
CA LEU A 96 17.80 18.43 2.78
C LEU A 96 17.71 17.03 3.41
N ALA A 97 18.69 16.66 4.23
CA ALA A 97 18.64 15.37 4.93
C ALA A 97 17.43 15.28 5.87
N ASP A 98 17.13 16.35 6.63
CA ASP A 98 15.92 16.43 7.46
C ASP A 98 14.63 16.24 6.62
N ALA A 99 14.57 16.80 5.40
CA ALA A 99 13.43 16.64 4.50
C ALA A 99 13.33 15.20 3.95
N CYS A 100 14.45 14.56 3.63
CA CYS A 100 14.49 13.16 3.22
C CYS A 100 14.02 12.22 4.35
N ASP A 101 14.50 12.45 5.57
CA ASP A 101 14.08 11.65 6.74
C ASP A 101 12.59 11.84 7.04
N ALA A 102 12.07 13.06 6.92
CA ALA A 102 10.66 13.35 7.09
C ALA A 102 9.80 12.70 5.98
N TRP A 103 10.30 12.63 4.74
CA TRP A 103 9.65 11.90 3.65
C TRP A 103 9.53 10.40 3.98
N ARG A 104 10.63 9.76 4.41
CA ARG A 104 10.59 8.35 4.85
C ARG A 104 9.63 8.14 6.02
N ALA A 105 9.63 9.08 6.96
CA ALA A 105 8.75 8.99 8.13
C ALA A 105 7.26 9.05 7.78
N VAL A 106 6.85 9.82 6.78
CA VAL A 106 5.45 9.90 6.37
C VAL A 106 5.03 8.71 5.49
N ARG A 107 5.96 8.07 4.77
CA ARG A 107 5.68 6.82 4.05
C ARG A 107 5.14 5.74 4.99
N VAL A 108 5.69 5.60 6.19
CA VAL A 108 5.26 4.55 7.14
C VAL A 108 3.75 4.52 7.39
N PRO A 109 3.07 5.58 7.88
CA PRO A 109 1.63 5.53 8.07
C PRO A 109 0.84 5.50 6.75
N TRP A 110 1.39 5.99 5.64
CA TRP A 110 0.77 5.84 4.33
C TRP A 110 0.70 4.37 3.95
N GLU A 111 1.82 3.66 3.92
CA GLU A 111 1.90 2.23 3.61
C GLU A 111 1.11 1.37 4.62
N GLN A 112 1.05 1.80 5.88
CA GLN A 112 0.20 1.17 6.89
C GLN A 112 -1.28 1.49 6.74
N SER A 113 -1.70 2.24 5.72
CA SER A 113 -3.10 2.45 5.34
C SER A 113 -3.54 1.65 4.11
N GLU A 114 -2.62 0.98 3.43
CA GLU A 114 -2.86 0.25 2.18
C GLU A 114 -3.90 -0.88 2.31
N ALA A 115 -4.08 -1.47 3.49
CA ALA A 115 -5.15 -2.43 3.74
C ALA A 115 -6.56 -1.80 3.80
N PHE A 116 -6.68 -0.48 3.68
CA PHE A 116 -7.96 0.24 3.78
C PHE A 116 -8.01 1.54 2.97
N LEU A 117 -7.52 1.49 1.74
CA LEU A 117 -7.68 2.58 0.76
C LEU A 117 -9.11 2.71 0.25
N PHE A 118 -9.97 1.73 0.52
CA PHE A 118 -11.41 1.87 0.27
C PHE A 118 -11.98 3.11 0.99
N GLY A 119 -13.05 3.65 0.48
CA GLY A 119 -13.69 4.83 1.05
C GLY A 119 -13.04 6.12 0.58
N VAL A 120 -12.55 6.96 1.48
CA VAL A 120 -12.14 8.34 1.15
C VAL A 120 -10.97 8.41 0.18
N ALA A 121 -9.99 7.51 0.30
CA ALA A 121 -8.83 7.49 -0.59
C ALA A 121 -9.26 7.22 -2.05
N ASP A 122 -10.14 6.24 -2.24
CA ASP A 122 -10.72 5.86 -3.54
C ASP A 122 -11.74 6.90 -4.02
N LEU A 123 -12.77 7.21 -3.20
CA LEU A 123 -13.88 8.09 -3.59
C LEU A 123 -13.45 9.52 -3.94
N ALA A 124 -12.43 10.03 -3.29
CA ALA A 124 -11.91 11.37 -3.55
C ALA A 124 -10.64 11.36 -4.43
N GLN A 125 -10.26 10.22 -4.99
CA GLN A 125 -9.09 10.04 -5.85
C GLN A 125 -7.80 10.54 -5.20
N LEU A 126 -7.66 10.33 -3.88
CA LEU A 126 -6.50 10.78 -3.11
C LEU A 126 -5.33 9.82 -3.19
N ASP A 127 -5.60 8.53 -3.33
CA ASP A 127 -4.60 7.51 -3.54
C ASP A 127 -3.77 7.80 -4.81
N PRO A 128 -4.31 7.83 -6.03
CA PRO A 128 -3.51 8.14 -7.20
C PRO A 128 -2.93 9.56 -7.18
N SER A 129 -3.50 10.50 -6.43
CA SER A 129 -2.92 11.84 -6.27
C SER A 129 -1.68 11.85 -5.38
N LEU A 130 -1.61 10.97 -4.38
CA LEU A 130 -0.51 10.87 -3.43
C LEU A 130 0.59 9.90 -3.87
N ASP A 131 0.25 8.79 -4.51
CA ASP A 131 1.15 7.64 -4.67
C ASP A 131 1.13 6.97 -6.04
N SER A 132 0.87 7.72 -7.11
CA SER A 132 0.95 7.16 -8.48
C SER A 132 2.36 6.69 -8.85
N TRP A 133 2.43 5.49 -9.40
CA TRP A 133 3.61 4.88 -9.98
C TRP A 133 3.23 4.09 -11.25
N PRO A 134 4.02 4.09 -12.36
CA PRO A 134 5.30 4.82 -12.53
C PRO A 134 5.11 6.32 -12.81
N LEU A 135 6.19 7.09 -12.58
CA LEU A 135 6.21 8.53 -12.85
C LEU A 135 6.26 8.85 -14.36
N ASP A 136 5.63 9.96 -14.76
CA ASP A 136 5.95 10.63 -16.02
C ASP A 136 7.25 11.45 -15.89
N LYS A 137 8.38 10.78 -16.07
CA LYS A 137 9.71 11.42 -15.99
C LYS A 137 9.88 12.58 -16.98
N ASN A 138 9.34 12.44 -18.19
CA ASN A 138 9.46 13.46 -19.23
C ASN A 138 8.64 14.70 -18.88
N GLY A 139 7.40 14.52 -18.41
CA GLY A 139 6.55 15.60 -17.93
C GLY A 139 7.15 16.34 -16.73
N ILE A 140 7.77 15.62 -15.79
CA ILE A 140 8.49 16.22 -14.65
C ILE A 140 9.66 17.08 -15.15
N GLU A 141 10.48 16.57 -16.07
CA GLU A 141 11.62 17.32 -16.61
C GLU A 141 11.16 18.53 -17.44
N GLU A 142 10.05 18.43 -18.18
CA GLU A 142 9.44 19.55 -18.89
C GLU A 142 8.97 20.65 -17.91
N ILE A 143 8.31 20.29 -16.81
CA ILE A 143 7.90 21.25 -15.77
C ILE A 143 9.11 21.95 -15.16
N ILE A 144 10.18 21.21 -14.85
CA ILE A 144 11.42 21.81 -14.32
C ILE A 144 12.04 22.78 -15.33
N ALA A 145 12.04 22.44 -16.62
CA ALA A 145 12.59 23.28 -17.68
C ALA A 145 11.75 24.53 -17.96
N THR A 146 10.44 24.43 -17.97
CA THR A 146 9.52 25.48 -18.42
C THR A 146 8.91 26.30 -17.27
N GLY A 147 8.70 25.70 -16.10
CA GLY A 147 7.93 26.27 -15.00
C GLY A 147 6.41 26.21 -15.20
N GLU A 148 5.92 25.30 -16.06
CA GLU A 148 4.48 25.09 -16.28
C GLU A 148 3.81 24.28 -15.16
N PHE A 149 3.81 24.83 -13.94
CA PHE A 149 3.28 24.16 -12.75
C PHE A 149 1.77 23.88 -12.78
N SER A 150 1.03 24.49 -13.71
CA SER A 150 -0.41 24.20 -13.87
C SER A 150 -0.70 22.73 -14.18
N LYS A 151 0.25 22.01 -14.78
CA LYS A 151 0.12 20.58 -15.11
C LYS A 151 -0.11 19.69 -13.89
N ILE A 152 0.43 20.06 -12.72
CA ILE A 152 0.28 19.28 -11.49
C ILE A 152 -1.06 19.49 -10.76
N SER A 153 -1.83 20.49 -11.17
CA SER A 153 -3.06 20.91 -10.49
C SER A 153 -4.33 20.26 -11.04
N GLY A 154 -4.21 19.50 -12.13
CA GLY A 154 -5.34 18.83 -12.80
C GLY A 154 -6.01 17.78 -11.90
N ALA A 155 -7.26 17.43 -12.29
CA ALA A 155 -7.92 16.27 -11.73
C ALA A 155 -7.14 14.98 -12.10
N VAL A 156 -7.26 13.95 -11.27
CA VAL A 156 -6.74 12.61 -11.59
C VAL A 156 -7.41 12.11 -12.88
N ASP A 157 -6.62 11.52 -13.76
CA ASP A 157 -7.05 10.83 -14.96
C ASP A 157 -6.29 9.50 -15.04
N GLU A 158 -6.85 8.46 -14.43
CA GLU A 158 -6.22 7.13 -14.34
C GLU A 158 -6.07 6.45 -15.70
N ASP A 159 -6.83 6.88 -16.71
CA ASP A 159 -6.75 6.34 -18.07
C ASP A 159 -5.59 6.98 -18.87
N ALA A 160 -4.97 8.04 -18.36
CA ALA A 160 -3.89 8.76 -19.03
C ALA A 160 -2.51 8.39 -18.46
N GLU A 161 -1.61 7.88 -19.31
CA GLU A 161 -0.20 7.59 -18.93
C GLU A 161 0.59 8.86 -18.53
N ASP A 162 0.14 10.04 -19.00
CA ASP A 162 0.70 11.36 -18.72
C ASP A 162 -0.24 12.23 -17.85
N GLY A 163 -1.10 11.59 -17.06
CA GLY A 163 -2.04 12.27 -16.20
C GLY A 163 -1.38 13.10 -15.09
N PRO A 164 -2.07 14.12 -14.54
CA PRO A 164 -1.53 14.97 -13.48
C PRO A 164 -1.06 14.24 -12.23
N GLN A 165 -1.64 13.06 -11.94
CA GLN A 165 -1.22 12.21 -10.81
C GLN A 165 0.22 11.72 -10.95
N ASN A 166 0.70 11.44 -12.18
CA ASN A 166 2.05 10.94 -12.45
C ASN A 166 3.12 12.06 -12.39
N LEU A 167 2.67 13.30 -12.12
CA LEU A 167 3.51 14.49 -12.00
C LEU A 167 3.58 15.03 -10.56
N ARG A 168 2.98 14.34 -9.57
CA ARG A 168 2.89 14.78 -8.19
C ARG A 168 2.96 13.60 -7.22
N GLY A 169 2.82 13.85 -5.92
CA GLY A 169 2.81 12.83 -4.88
C GLY A 169 4.18 12.42 -4.39
N PHE A 170 4.20 11.30 -3.68
CA PHE A 170 5.39 10.79 -2.99
C PHE A 170 6.57 10.57 -3.92
N HIS A 171 6.35 9.90 -5.05
CA HIS A 171 7.44 9.50 -5.94
C HIS A 171 8.00 10.68 -6.75
N THR A 172 7.19 11.70 -7.08
CA THR A 172 7.71 12.93 -7.67
C THR A 172 8.60 13.69 -6.68
N ALA A 173 8.20 13.77 -5.40
CA ALA A 173 9.04 14.34 -4.35
C ALA A 173 10.30 13.51 -4.11
N GLU A 174 10.18 12.19 -4.09
CA GLU A 174 11.28 11.24 -3.96
C GLU A 174 12.35 11.45 -5.04
N LYS A 175 11.94 11.50 -6.33
CA LYS A 175 12.84 11.77 -7.46
C LYS A 175 13.64 13.05 -7.29
N MET A 176 13.05 14.08 -6.67
CA MET A 176 13.75 15.36 -6.44
C MET A 176 14.69 15.33 -5.24
N LEU A 177 14.32 14.61 -4.17
CA LEU A 177 15.04 14.61 -2.90
C LEU A 177 16.21 13.64 -2.86
N PHE A 178 16.09 12.47 -3.51
CA PHE A 178 17.00 11.35 -3.35
C PHE A 178 17.81 11.04 -4.61
N LEU A 179 19.01 10.51 -4.40
CA LEU A 179 19.83 9.88 -5.41
C LEU A 179 20.52 8.65 -4.79
N ASP A 180 20.30 7.49 -5.38
CA ASP A 180 20.91 6.21 -4.94
C ASP A 180 20.74 5.92 -3.44
N GLY A 181 19.51 6.13 -2.93
CA GLY A 181 19.15 5.85 -1.54
C GLY A 181 19.53 6.94 -0.54
N GLU A 182 20.31 7.92 -0.94
CA GLU A 182 20.81 8.99 -0.08
C GLU A 182 20.20 10.35 -0.45
N PRO A 183 20.22 11.35 0.45
CA PRO A 183 19.91 12.71 0.08
C PRO A 183 20.77 13.17 -1.10
N ARG A 184 20.14 13.80 -2.10
CA ARG A 184 20.80 14.30 -3.30
C ARG A 184 22.00 15.18 -2.97
N ASP A 185 23.14 14.96 -3.61
CA ASP A 185 24.33 15.77 -3.38
C ASP A 185 24.22 17.15 -4.06
N LEU A 186 24.12 18.19 -3.26
CA LEU A 186 23.93 19.57 -3.73
C LEU A 186 25.16 20.16 -4.48
N GLU A 187 26.35 19.54 -4.37
CA GLU A 187 27.55 20.00 -5.07
C GLU A 187 27.59 19.49 -6.51
N THR A 188 27.19 18.22 -6.73
CA THR A 188 27.22 17.57 -8.03
C THR A 188 25.90 17.64 -8.76
N SER A 189 24.79 17.78 -8.03
CA SER A 189 23.42 17.83 -8.55
C SER A 189 22.59 18.91 -7.82
N PRO A 190 22.90 20.20 -8.01
CA PRO A 190 22.16 21.28 -7.36
C PRO A 190 20.73 21.39 -7.91
N PHE A 191 19.81 21.85 -7.06
CA PHE A 191 18.45 22.12 -7.48
C PHE A 191 18.35 23.33 -8.41
N ALA A 192 17.65 23.20 -9.51
CA ALA A 192 17.22 24.33 -10.31
C ALA A 192 16.15 25.15 -9.58
N LYS A 193 16.00 26.44 -9.92
CA LYS A 193 14.98 27.31 -9.31
C LYS A 193 13.56 26.74 -9.46
N ASN A 194 13.21 26.29 -10.66
CA ASN A 194 11.89 25.73 -10.92
C ASN A 194 11.69 24.38 -10.20
N GLU A 195 12.76 23.63 -10.00
CA GLU A 195 12.71 22.37 -9.27
C GLU A 195 12.41 22.56 -7.78
N LEU A 196 12.97 23.61 -7.14
CA LEU A 196 12.62 23.99 -5.77
C LEU A 196 11.16 24.44 -5.65
N GLU A 197 10.68 25.24 -6.61
CA GLU A 197 9.26 25.66 -6.63
C GLU A 197 8.34 24.45 -6.88
N TYR A 198 8.75 23.54 -7.74
CA TYR A 198 8.01 22.30 -8.00
C TYR A 198 7.90 21.42 -6.75
N LEU A 199 9.03 21.17 -6.05
CA LEU A 199 9.06 20.42 -4.80
C LEU A 199 8.14 21.06 -3.73
N LYS A 200 8.14 22.40 -3.65
CA LYS A 200 7.25 23.13 -2.77
C LYS A 200 5.77 22.85 -3.08
N LEU A 201 5.37 22.99 -4.36
CA LEU A 201 3.99 22.81 -4.79
C LEU A 201 3.52 21.36 -4.61
N VAL A 202 4.39 20.37 -4.91
CA VAL A 202 4.10 18.96 -4.68
C VAL A 202 3.88 18.69 -3.19
N SER A 203 4.76 19.20 -2.31
CA SER A 203 4.62 19.01 -0.86
C SER A 203 3.38 19.72 -0.27
N GLU A 204 2.98 20.86 -0.83
CA GLU A 204 1.73 21.56 -0.49
C GLU A 204 0.50 20.73 -0.91
N ARG A 205 0.53 20.16 -2.10
CA ARG A 205 -0.55 19.29 -2.58
C ARG A 205 -0.66 18.03 -1.74
N MET A 206 0.44 17.35 -1.44
CA MET A 206 0.45 16.15 -0.59
C MET A 206 -0.14 16.44 0.80
N LEU A 207 0.20 17.59 1.40
CA LEU A 207 -0.37 18.01 2.68
C LEU A 207 -1.89 18.24 2.57
N SER A 208 -2.35 18.92 1.51
CA SER A 208 -3.78 19.14 1.27
C SER A 208 -4.53 17.81 1.11
N ASP A 209 -4.02 16.91 0.28
CA ASP A 209 -4.64 15.62 0.03
C ASP A 209 -4.69 14.76 1.31
N THR A 210 -3.62 14.81 2.13
CA THR A 210 -3.60 14.11 3.43
C THR A 210 -4.60 14.73 4.43
N GLN A 211 -4.79 16.05 4.42
CA GLN A 211 -5.82 16.72 5.22
C GLN A 211 -7.22 16.30 4.79
N ASP A 212 -7.46 16.23 3.49
CA ASP A 212 -8.75 15.79 2.95
C ASP A 212 -9.00 14.32 3.28
N LEU A 213 -7.99 13.46 3.18
CA LEU A 213 -8.10 12.05 3.56
C LEU A 213 -8.52 11.88 5.03
N TYR A 214 -7.81 12.51 5.96
CA TYR A 214 -8.16 12.45 7.38
C TYR A 214 -9.52 13.08 7.68
N ASN A 215 -9.81 14.26 7.10
CA ASN A 215 -11.08 14.96 7.29
C ASN A 215 -12.27 14.18 6.71
N GLY A 216 -12.10 13.55 5.56
CA GLY A 216 -13.12 12.72 4.93
C GLY A 216 -13.52 11.54 5.80
N TRP A 217 -12.55 10.87 6.40
CA TRP A 217 -12.82 9.85 7.40
C TRP A 217 -13.50 10.42 8.65
N LEU A 218 -12.97 11.50 9.22
CA LEU A 218 -13.42 12.03 10.50
C LEU A 218 -14.81 12.70 10.43
N LYS A 219 -15.09 13.49 9.39
CA LYS A 219 -16.28 14.35 9.30
C LYS A 219 -16.92 14.48 7.92
N GLY A 220 -16.27 13.94 6.88
CA GLY A 220 -16.65 14.16 5.49
C GLY A 220 -16.04 15.41 4.89
N LEU A 221 -16.12 15.53 3.56
CA LEU A 221 -15.64 16.66 2.77
C LEU A 221 -16.78 17.57 2.29
N GLY A 222 -18.03 17.14 2.43
CA GLY A 222 -19.20 17.85 1.92
C GLY A 222 -19.33 17.83 0.40
N THR A 223 -18.58 16.94 -0.29
CA THR A 223 -18.70 16.68 -1.72
C THR A 223 -19.79 15.64 -2.00
N SER A 224 -20.12 15.42 -3.28
CA SER A 224 -21.03 14.35 -3.67
C SER A 224 -20.51 12.96 -3.29
N ASP A 225 -19.21 12.76 -3.39
CA ASP A 225 -18.55 11.46 -3.22
C ASP A 225 -18.18 11.18 -1.77
N VAL A 226 -17.86 12.25 -0.99
CA VAL A 226 -17.57 12.16 0.45
C VAL A 226 -18.45 13.15 1.23
N PRO A 227 -19.77 12.91 1.28
CA PRO A 227 -20.75 13.86 1.84
C PRO A 227 -20.69 14.01 3.36
N SER A 228 -20.25 12.97 4.08
CA SER A 228 -20.26 12.89 5.54
C SER A 228 -19.11 12.02 6.05
N SER A 229 -18.97 11.89 7.39
CA SER A 229 -17.95 11.03 8.00
C SER A 229 -18.00 9.59 7.48
N TYR A 230 -16.92 9.13 6.86
CA TYR A 230 -16.80 7.74 6.42
C TYR A 230 -16.67 6.79 7.63
N ALA A 231 -15.96 7.22 8.68
CA ALA A 231 -15.84 6.49 9.94
C ALA A 231 -17.20 6.20 10.60
N GLU A 232 -18.07 7.22 10.65
CA GLU A 232 -19.42 7.03 11.20
C GLU A 232 -20.29 6.12 10.31
N ALA A 233 -20.13 6.20 8.99
CA ALA A 233 -20.85 5.35 8.06
C ALA A 233 -20.43 3.88 8.21
N MET A 234 -19.13 3.60 8.35
CA MET A 234 -18.60 2.28 8.65
C MET A 234 -19.18 1.73 9.97
N LYS A 235 -19.14 2.53 11.05
CA LYS A 235 -19.65 2.10 12.37
C LYS A 235 -21.15 1.89 12.40
N LYS A 236 -21.92 2.66 11.65
CA LYS A 236 -23.39 2.54 11.59
C LYS A 236 -23.85 1.47 10.62
N HIS A 237 -23.13 1.26 9.53
CA HIS A 237 -23.41 0.33 8.44
C HIS A 237 -24.91 0.21 8.10
N ASP A 238 -25.60 1.36 8.04
CA ASP A 238 -27.05 1.47 7.82
C ASP A 238 -27.45 1.93 6.40
N GLY A 239 -26.44 2.11 5.52
CA GLY A 239 -26.63 2.54 4.14
C GLY A 239 -27.06 4.00 3.97
N SER A 240 -27.04 4.81 5.04
CA SER A 240 -27.59 6.19 5.02
C SER A 240 -26.74 7.18 4.23
N ALA A 241 -25.44 6.97 4.13
CA ALA A 241 -24.52 7.90 3.46
C ALA A 241 -23.68 7.24 2.35
N TYR A 242 -23.34 5.96 2.52
CA TYR A 242 -22.55 5.16 1.59
C TYR A 242 -23.19 3.80 1.42
N SER A 243 -22.79 3.01 0.41
CA SER A 243 -23.35 1.67 0.15
C SER A 243 -22.88 0.61 1.16
N ILE A 244 -22.87 0.93 2.46
CA ILE A 244 -22.52 0.05 3.57
C ILE A 244 -23.80 -0.20 4.38
N GLY A 245 -24.64 -1.12 3.91
CA GLY A 245 -26.01 -1.30 4.43
C GLY A 245 -26.16 -2.33 5.55
N ASN A 246 -25.08 -3.01 5.95
CA ASN A 246 -25.06 -3.96 7.06
C ASN A 246 -23.61 -4.24 7.50
N VAL A 247 -23.45 -4.90 8.65
CA VAL A 247 -22.15 -5.21 9.23
C VAL A 247 -21.31 -6.17 8.36
N TYR A 248 -21.95 -7.08 7.64
CA TYR A 248 -21.26 -8.02 6.75
C TYR A 248 -20.55 -7.28 5.61
N GLN A 249 -21.20 -6.26 5.03
CA GLN A 249 -20.60 -5.40 4.01
C GLN A 249 -19.43 -4.57 4.57
N ALA A 250 -19.54 -4.08 5.81
CA ALA A 250 -18.44 -3.36 6.45
C ALA A 250 -17.21 -4.27 6.66
N ILE A 251 -17.38 -5.50 7.13
CA ILE A 251 -16.31 -6.48 7.26
C ILE A 251 -15.79 -6.92 5.88
N GLU A 252 -16.68 -7.06 4.90
CA GLU A 252 -16.27 -7.40 3.53
C GLU A 252 -15.34 -6.33 2.93
N LEU A 253 -15.60 -5.04 3.13
CA LEU A 253 -14.70 -3.96 2.72
C LEU A 253 -13.31 -4.12 3.32
N MET A 254 -13.21 -4.45 4.60
CA MET A 254 -11.92 -4.65 5.27
C MET A 254 -11.13 -5.82 4.66
N LEU A 255 -11.80 -6.91 4.28
CA LEU A 255 -11.20 -8.17 3.85
C LEU A 255 -11.08 -8.33 2.31
N ASN A 256 -11.66 -7.43 1.52
CA ASN A 256 -11.82 -7.65 0.08
C ASN A 256 -10.50 -7.53 -0.71
N GLY A 257 -10.59 -7.91 -2.01
CA GLY A 257 -9.48 -7.81 -2.97
C GLY A 257 -9.36 -6.46 -3.67
N ASN A 258 -10.25 -5.49 -3.37
CA ASN A 258 -10.21 -4.14 -3.93
C ASN A 258 -9.96 -3.16 -2.78
N ASN A 259 -8.77 -2.57 -2.71
CA ASN A 259 -8.40 -1.57 -1.71
C ASN A 259 -8.55 -2.02 -0.23
N GLY A 260 -8.70 -3.33 0.02
CA GLY A 260 -8.76 -3.96 1.33
C GLY A 260 -7.59 -4.92 1.56
N MET A 261 -7.58 -5.63 2.70
CA MET A 261 -6.46 -6.48 3.12
C MET A 261 -6.01 -7.50 2.06
N ALA A 262 -6.93 -8.20 1.39
CA ALA A 262 -6.57 -9.17 0.36
C ALA A 262 -6.05 -8.49 -0.91
N GLY A 263 -6.49 -7.25 -1.19
CA GLY A 263 -6.02 -6.44 -2.31
C GLY A 263 -4.54 -6.14 -2.18
N ILE A 264 -4.14 -5.49 -1.08
CA ILE A 264 -2.74 -5.11 -0.89
C ILE A 264 -1.81 -6.33 -0.74
N SER A 265 -2.26 -7.42 -0.10
CA SER A 265 -1.46 -8.65 -0.05
C SER A 265 -1.17 -9.19 -1.45
N ASN A 266 -2.17 -9.19 -2.34
CA ASN A 266 -1.99 -9.62 -3.73
C ASN A 266 -1.11 -8.62 -4.51
N GLU A 267 -1.30 -7.32 -4.31
CA GLU A 267 -0.57 -6.26 -5.00
C GLU A 267 0.93 -6.30 -4.69
N VAL A 268 1.30 -6.45 -3.42
CA VAL A 268 2.70 -6.61 -3.02
C VAL A 268 3.34 -7.78 -3.74
N GLY A 269 2.70 -8.95 -3.77
CA GLY A 269 3.23 -10.14 -4.43
C GLY A 269 3.30 -10.01 -5.95
N SER A 270 2.30 -9.40 -6.59
CA SER A 270 2.19 -9.29 -8.05
C SER A 270 2.82 -8.01 -8.60
N ALA A 271 2.16 -6.86 -8.44
CA ALA A 271 2.56 -5.60 -9.07
C ALA A 271 3.87 -5.04 -8.48
N LYS A 272 4.00 -5.05 -7.14
CA LYS A 272 5.15 -4.41 -6.49
C LYS A 272 6.43 -5.26 -6.53
N ILE A 273 6.33 -6.61 -6.51
CA ILE A 273 7.50 -7.52 -6.56
C ILE A 273 7.63 -8.21 -7.92
N THR A 274 6.58 -8.93 -8.40
CA THR A 274 6.69 -9.78 -9.59
C THR A 274 6.86 -9.00 -10.88
N ASP A 275 6.15 -7.88 -11.07
CA ASP A 275 6.23 -7.11 -12.32
C ASP A 275 7.61 -6.51 -12.56
N PRO A 276 8.29 -5.84 -11.56
CA PRO A 276 9.68 -5.43 -11.70
C PRO A 276 10.64 -6.58 -12.06
N VAL A 277 10.48 -7.73 -11.41
CA VAL A 277 11.30 -8.91 -11.67
C VAL A 277 11.06 -9.49 -13.07
N THR A 278 9.82 -9.47 -13.54
CA THR A 278 9.48 -9.91 -14.90
C THR A 278 10.11 -8.98 -15.94
N ALA A 279 10.01 -7.68 -15.74
CA ALA A 279 10.66 -6.67 -16.61
C ALA A 279 12.19 -6.80 -16.58
N TRP A 280 12.79 -7.03 -15.38
CA TRP A 280 14.19 -7.31 -15.21
C TRP A 280 14.65 -8.55 -15.99
N ASN A 281 13.91 -9.63 -15.92
CA ASN A 281 14.23 -10.87 -16.62
C ASN A 281 14.20 -10.74 -18.15
N GLY A 282 13.41 -9.78 -18.67
CA GLY A 282 13.36 -9.42 -20.09
C GLY A 282 14.42 -8.39 -20.52
N SER A 283 15.25 -7.89 -19.60
CA SER A 283 16.20 -6.80 -19.83
C SER A 283 17.67 -7.27 -19.95
N ASN A 284 18.61 -6.30 -20.05
CA ASN A 284 20.07 -6.54 -19.99
C ASN A 284 20.55 -6.96 -18.59
N LYS A 285 19.71 -6.96 -17.57
CA LYS A 285 20.01 -7.28 -16.18
C LYS A 285 21.16 -6.43 -15.57
N ASP A 286 21.22 -5.17 -15.95
CA ASP A 286 22.17 -4.20 -15.42
C ASP A 286 21.44 -3.19 -14.51
N ALA A 287 21.59 -3.32 -13.21
CA ALA A 287 20.98 -2.42 -12.23
C ALA A 287 21.58 -1.01 -12.24
N THR A 288 22.72 -0.82 -12.89
CA THR A 288 23.35 0.49 -13.05
C THR A 288 22.85 1.25 -14.29
N ASP A 289 22.14 0.56 -15.20
CA ASP A 289 21.50 1.20 -16.34
C ASP A 289 20.26 1.99 -15.86
N PRO A 290 20.26 3.34 -15.96
CA PRO A 290 19.14 4.17 -15.50
C PRO A 290 17.87 3.99 -16.33
N ASN A 291 17.94 3.25 -17.44
CA ASN A 291 16.83 2.96 -18.33
C ASN A 291 16.42 1.46 -18.25
N ASN A 292 16.98 0.69 -17.34
CA ASN A 292 16.58 -0.70 -17.18
C ASN A 292 15.11 -0.79 -16.79
N PRO A 293 14.25 -1.48 -17.56
CA PRO A 293 12.81 -1.50 -17.33
C PRO A 293 12.44 -2.17 -16.01
N GLY A 294 13.22 -3.13 -15.52
CA GLY A 294 13.00 -3.74 -14.21
C GLY A 294 13.25 -2.75 -13.08
N VAL A 295 14.35 -1.99 -13.16
CA VAL A 295 14.67 -0.94 -12.17
C VAL A 295 13.60 0.16 -12.18
N LEU A 296 13.17 0.60 -13.35
CA LEU A 296 12.16 1.66 -13.49
C LEU A 296 10.76 1.23 -13.03
N ALA A 297 10.49 -0.07 -13.01
CA ALA A 297 9.23 -0.61 -12.50
C ALA A 297 9.22 -0.75 -10.97
N VAL A 298 10.37 -0.66 -10.29
CA VAL A 298 10.44 -0.73 -8.81
C VAL A 298 9.91 0.57 -8.21
N GLU A 299 8.89 0.48 -7.37
CA GLU A 299 8.39 1.60 -6.57
C GLU A 299 9.44 2.04 -5.53
N SER A 300 9.50 3.34 -5.21
CA SER A 300 10.44 3.93 -4.25
C SER A 300 11.92 3.61 -4.51
N TRP A 301 12.31 3.53 -5.79
CA TRP A 301 13.67 3.11 -6.14
C TRP A 301 14.73 4.23 -6.02
N TYR A 302 14.33 5.52 -5.96
CA TYR A 302 15.26 6.63 -5.77
C TYR A 302 15.77 6.69 -4.34
N SER A 303 14.89 6.47 -3.37
CA SER A 303 15.17 6.48 -1.93
C SER A 303 15.64 5.13 -1.39
N TRP A 304 15.51 4.06 -2.19
CA TRP A 304 15.69 2.65 -1.80
C TRP A 304 14.72 2.18 -0.72
N ASN A 305 13.53 2.80 -0.65
CA ASN A 305 12.54 2.52 0.42
C ASN A 305 11.62 1.34 0.13
N SER A 306 11.69 0.73 -1.07
CA SER A 306 10.75 -0.30 -1.56
C SER A 306 10.43 -1.40 -0.55
N LEU A 307 11.46 -2.03 0.06
CA LEU A 307 11.23 -3.14 0.99
C LEU A 307 10.59 -2.68 2.30
N ASP A 308 10.89 -1.46 2.75
CA ASP A 308 10.21 -0.85 3.92
C ASP A 308 8.75 -0.54 3.59
N ASP A 309 8.45 -0.08 2.38
CA ASP A 309 7.09 0.16 1.91
C ASP A 309 6.31 -1.16 1.85
N TYR A 310 6.81 -2.17 1.17
CA TYR A 310 6.14 -3.49 1.03
C TYR A 310 5.92 -4.19 2.38
N LYS A 311 6.90 -4.10 3.28
CA LYS A 311 6.73 -4.56 4.67
C LYS A 311 5.59 -3.83 5.37
N ASN A 312 5.52 -2.49 5.26
CA ASN A 312 4.48 -1.70 5.88
C ASN A 312 3.09 -1.96 5.27
N ASN A 313 3.02 -2.33 3.99
CA ASN A 313 1.77 -2.81 3.40
C ASN A 313 1.24 -4.06 4.15
N ILE A 314 2.11 -5.02 4.47
CA ILE A 314 1.69 -6.20 5.25
C ILE A 314 1.43 -5.86 6.72
N VAL A 315 2.17 -4.91 7.30
CA VAL A 315 1.88 -4.38 8.66
C VAL A 315 0.49 -3.72 8.70
N SER A 316 0.02 -3.09 7.60
CA SER A 316 -1.36 -2.58 7.53
C SER A 316 -2.40 -3.68 7.73
N ILE A 317 -2.16 -4.87 7.12
CA ILE A 317 -3.00 -6.06 7.32
C ILE A 317 -2.93 -6.54 8.77
N LYS A 318 -1.72 -6.61 9.34
CA LYS A 318 -1.50 -6.99 10.74
C LYS A 318 -2.30 -6.10 11.70
N ASN A 319 -2.19 -4.78 11.53
CA ASN A 319 -2.91 -3.80 12.34
C ASN A 319 -4.43 -3.97 12.23
N ALA A 320 -4.95 -4.13 11.03
CA ALA A 320 -6.38 -4.34 10.80
C ALA A 320 -6.88 -5.68 11.34
N TYR A 321 -6.06 -6.75 11.25
CA TYR A 321 -6.40 -8.07 11.75
C TYR A 321 -6.45 -8.14 13.28
N PHE A 322 -5.47 -7.51 13.95
CA PHE A 322 -5.40 -7.49 15.42
C PHE A 322 -6.21 -6.35 16.08
N GLY A 323 -6.77 -5.44 15.28
CA GLY A 323 -7.63 -4.36 15.77
C GLY A 323 -6.90 -3.26 16.53
N GLY A 324 -5.65 -2.94 16.13
CA GLY A 324 -4.88 -1.84 16.69
C GLY A 324 -3.47 -1.77 16.07
N ARG A 325 -2.84 -0.61 16.17
CA ARG A 325 -1.50 -0.38 15.63
C ARG A 325 -0.44 -1.00 16.54
N ASP A 326 0.58 -1.60 15.93
CA ASP A 326 1.74 -2.18 16.61
C ASP A 326 1.40 -3.29 17.61
N LEU A 327 0.24 -3.96 17.43
CA LEU A 327 -0.17 -5.10 18.25
C LEU A 327 0.41 -6.42 17.71
N ASP A 328 0.50 -7.38 18.60
CA ASP A 328 0.79 -8.79 18.32
C ASP A 328 -0.38 -9.68 18.79
N GLU A 329 -0.23 -11.00 18.69
CA GLU A 329 -1.28 -11.95 19.10
C GLU A 329 -1.66 -11.80 20.58
N GLU A 330 -0.69 -11.53 21.47
CA GLU A 330 -0.92 -11.45 22.92
C GLU A 330 -1.64 -10.16 23.33
N SER A 331 -1.40 -9.07 22.57
CA SER A 331 -1.95 -7.73 22.81
C SER A 331 -3.16 -7.39 21.92
N ALA A 332 -3.56 -8.31 21.02
CA ALA A 332 -4.66 -8.10 20.09
C ALA A 332 -5.96 -7.71 20.81
N SER A 333 -6.75 -6.85 20.17
CA SER A 333 -8.05 -6.42 20.72
C SER A 333 -9.03 -7.60 20.82
N GLU A 334 -9.78 -7.66 21.91
CA GLU A 334 -10.89 -8.61 22.05
C GLU A 334 -11.99 -8.38 20.98
N SER A 335 -12.08 -7.18 20.42
CA SER A 335 -12.94 -6.80 19.32
C SER A 335 -12.13 -6.66 18.04
N SER A 336 -11.54 -7.75 17.54
CA SER A 336 -10.71 -7.81 16.34
C SER A 336 -11.13 -8.92 15.39
N LEU A 337 -10.68 -8.87 14.15
CA LEU A 337 -10.85 -9.99 13.21
C LEU A 337 -10.16 -11.26 13.74
N HIS A 338 -8.98 -11.12 14.39
CA HIS A 338 -8.31 -12.20 15.09
C HIS A 338 -9.25 -12.89 16.09
N ALA A 339 -9.86 -12.12 17.00
CA ALA A 339 -10.74 -12.68 18.03
C ALA A 339 -11.97 -13.41 17.42
N LEU A 340 -12.58 -12.82 16.38
CA LEU A 340 -13.73 -13.46 15.72
C LEU A 340 -13.32 -14.70 14.91
N THR A 341 -12.19 -14.65 14.21
CA THR A 341 -11.69 -15.81 13.45
C THR A 341 -11.35 -16.95 14.39
N LYS A 342 -10.68 -16.66 15.52
CA LYS A 342 -10.38 -17.63 16.58
C LYS A 342 -11.64 -18.24 17.19
N MET A 343 -12.68 -17.44 17.36
CA MET A 343 -13.99 -17.91 17.86
C MET A 343 -14.65 -18.91 16.91
N ILE A 344 -14.53 -18.72 15.60
CA ILE A 344 -15.14 -19.59 14.56
C ILE A 344 -14.27 -20.83 14.33
N ASN A 345 -12.98 -20.61 14.09
CA ASN A 345 -12.02 -21.65 13.73
C ASN A 345 -10.63 -21.30 14.27
N PRO A 346 -10.23 -21.80 15.45
CA PRO A 346 -8.93 -21.51 16.06
C PRO A 346 -7.73 -21.91 15.19
N THR A 347 -7.87 -22.97 14.37
CA THR A 347 -6.81 -23.40 13.45
C THR A 347 -6.60 -22.37 12.33
N LEU A 348 -7.69 -21.85 11.74
CA LEU A 348 -7.61 -20.80 10.74
C LEU A 348 -6.93 -19.56 11.31
N ASP A 349 -7.32 -19.15 12.50
CA ASP A 349 -6.72 -18.00 13.16
C ASP A 349 -5.22 -18.16 13.40
N SER A 350 -4.81 -19.31 13.98
CA SER A 350 -3.39 -19.60 14.19
C SER A 350 -2.58 -19.60 12.88
N LEU A 351 -3.14 -20.11 11.78
CA LEU A 351 -2.50 -20.05 10.46
C LEU A 351 -2.39 -18.61 9.95
N MET A 352 -3.41 -17.77 10.17
CA MET A 352 -3.37 -16.35 9.77
C MET A 352 -2.28 -15.58 10.51
N VAL A 353 -2.19 -15.76 11.84
CA VAL A 353 -1.15 -15.13 12.68
C VAL A 353 0.25 -15.47 12.15
N VAL A 354 0.51 -16.77 11.95
CA VAL A 354 1.81 -17.24 11.42
C VAL A 354 2.06 -16.71 10.01
N GLN A 355 1.03 -16.69 9.14
CA GLN A 355 1.22 -16.27 7.75
C GLN A 355 1.49 -14.77 7.62
N ILE A 356 0.86 -13.92 8.43
CA ILE A 356 1.14 -12.48 8.44
C ILE A 356 2.62 -12.25 8.77
N ASP A 357 3.14 -12.83 9.84
CA ASP A 357 4.52 -12.64 10.26
C ASP A 357 5.50 -13.27 9.25
N LYS A 358 5.20 -14.47 8.73
CA LYS A 358 5.98 -15.11 7.66
C LYS A 358 6.11 -14.23 6.41
N THR A 359 5.03 -13.52 6.04
CA THR A 359 5.05 -12.65 4.86
C THR A 359 5.94 -11.43 5.10
N ILE A 360 5.88 -10.81 6.28
CA ILE A 360 6.77 -9.72 6.69
C ILE A 360 8.24 -10.18 6.65
N ASP A 361 8.53 -11.35 7.23
CA ASP A 361 9.89 -11.89 7.29
C ASP A 361 10.43 -12.23 5.90
N ALA A 362 9.59 -12.78 5.02
CA ALA A 362 9.96 -13.12 3.65
C ALA A 362 10.31 -11.86 2.82
N ILE A 363 9.56 -10.77 2.97
CA ILE A 363 9.87 -9.50 2.32
C ILE A 363 11.19 -8.93 2.85
N ASN A 364 11.41 -8.97 4.18
CA ASN A 364 12.63 -8.50 4.81
C ASN A 364 13.88 -9.32 4.41
N ALA A 365 13.71 -10.56 3.96
CA ALA A 365 14.80 -11.42 3.52
C ALA A 365 15.31 -11.10 2.10
N ILE A 366 14.54 -10.37 1.29
CA ILE A 366 14.98 -9.92 -0.05
C ILE A 366 16.19 -9.01 0.09
N GLY A 367 17.17 -9.15 -0.82
CA GLY A 367 18.40 -8.35 -0.81
C GLY A 367 18.12 -6.84 -0.92
N TYR A 368 18.78 -6.06 -0.07
CA TYR A 368 18.65 -4.59 -0.04
C TYR A 368 19.78 -3.90 -0.85
N PRO A 369 19.49 -2.85 -1.61
CA PRO A 369 18.14 -2.36 -1.96
C PRO A 369 17.49 -3.25 -3.02
N PHE A 370 16.14 -3.33 -3.03
CA PHE A 370 15.40 -4.22 -3.93
C PHE A 370 15.77 -4.00 -5.40
N ARG A 371 15.84 -2.74 -5.84
CA ARG A 371 16.21 -2.39 -7.23
C ARG A 371 17.53 -3.00 -7.72
N ASN A 372 18.47 -3.26 -6.82
CA ASN A 372 19.78 -3.85 -7.15
C ASN A 372 19.79 -5.38 -7.00
N ASN A 373 18.72 -5.94 -6.43
CA ASN A 373 18.58 -7.35 -6.10
C ASN A 373 17.41 -8.04 -6.81
N LEU A 374 16.98 -7.52 -7.97
CA LEU A 374 15.91 -8.11 -8.80
C LEU A 374 16.24 -9.52 -9.32
N GLY A 375 17.49 -9.97 -9.17
CA GLY A 375 17.94 -11.32 -9.46
C GLY A 375 17.97 -12.27 -8.27
N ASP A 376 17.57 -11.84 -7.08
CA ASP A 376 17.50 -12.65 -5.84
C ASP A 376 16.29 -13.61 -5.89
N THR A 377 16.36 -14.58 -6.79
CA THR A 377 15.22 -15.44 -7.14
C THR A 377 14.69 -16.24 -5.94
N GLU A 378 15.56 -16.68 -5.02
CA GLU A 378 15.17 -17.49 -3.87
C GLU A 378 14.26 -16.68 -2.91
N HIS A 379 14.73 -15.53 -2.43
CA HIS A 379 13.97 -14.71 -1.48
C HIS A 379 12.74 -14.04 -2.13
N ILE A 380 12.86 -13.64 -3.40
CA ILE A 380 11.74 -13.10 -4.18
C ILE A 380 10.61 -14.11 -4.32
N ASN A 381 10.91 -15.37 -4.71
CA ASN A 381 9.89 -16.41 -4.79
C ASN A 381 9.25 -16.67 -3.43
N THR A 382 10.06 -16.77 -2.37
CA THR A 382 9.54 -16.97 -1.00
C THR A 382 8.59 -15.85 -0.59
N ALA A 383 8.91 -14.58 -0.89
CA ALA A 383 8.07 -13.44 -0.56
C ALA A 383 6.77 -13.41 -1.39
N THR A 384 6.84 -13.69 -2.70
CA THR A 384 5.66 -13.72 -3.56
C THR A 384 4.71 -14.87 -3.22
N GLU A 385 5.24 -16.05 -2.88
CA GLU A 385 4.47 -17.19 -2.39
C GLU A 385 3.82 -16.86 -1.05
N ALA A 386 4.55 -16.22 -0.12
CA ALA A 386 3.99 -15.82 1.17
C ALA A 386 2.84 -14.81 1.02
N CYS A 387 2.94 -13.84 0.10
CA CYS A 387 1.85 -12.92 -0.22
C CYS A 387 0.63 -13.64 -0.80
N ALA A 388 0.84 -14.60 -1.71
CA ALA A 388 -0.24 -15.40 -2.30
C ALA A 388 -0.96 -16.26 -1.25
N ASP A 389 -0.21 -16.87 -0.33
CA ASP A 389 -0.76 -17.63 0.78
C ASP A 389 -1.55 -16.75 1.75
N LEU A 390 -1.05 -15.54 2.07
CA LEU A 390 -1.76 -14.57 2.89
C LEU A 390 -3.07 -14.13 2.23
N THR A 391 -3.05 -13.83 0.93
CA THR A 391 -4.24 -13.52 0.14
C THR A 391 -5.28 -14.66 0.19
N THR A 392 -4.79 -15.91 0.07
CA THR A 392 -5.65 -17.11 0.19
C THR A 392 -6.26 -17.21 1.58
N GLY A 393 -5.47 -17.04 2.64
CA GLY A 393 -5.93 -17.06 4.02
C GLY A 393 -6.99 -16.00 4.30
N LEU A 394 -6.78 -14.76 3.84
CA LEU A 394 -7.75 -13.66 3.96
C LEU A 394 -9.05 -13.98 3.22
N GLY A 395 -9.00 -14.62 2.05
CA GLY A 395 -10.17 -15.11 1.34
C GLY A 395 -10.94 -16.17 2.13
N VAL A 396 -10.24 -17.07 2.83
CA VAL A 396 -10.88 -18.05 3.72
C VAL A 396 -11.50 -17.35 4.93
N VAL A 397 -10.83 -16.40 5.57
CA VAL A 397 -11.39 -15.59 6.66
C VAL A 397 -12.66 -14.88 6.18
N LYS A 398 -12.60 -14.19 5.03
CA LYS A 398 -13.78 -13.52 4.44
C LYS A 398 -14.97 -14.46 4.30
N SER A 399 -14.75 -15.73 3.87
CA SER A 399 -15.82 -16.72 3.70
C SER A 399 -16.56 -17.06 5.01
N LYS A 400 -15.96 -16.77 6.17
CA LYS A 400 -16.58 -17.02 7.49
C LYS A 400 -17.60 -15.95 7.87
N PHE A 401 -17.52 -14.77 7.24
CA PHE A 401 -18.36 -13.59 7.50
C PHE A 401 -19.38 -13.31 6.38
N THR A 402 -19.54 -14.20 5.42
CA THR A 402 -20.60 -14.11 4.42
C THR A 402 -21.93 -14.62 4.96
N ASN A 403 -23.05 -13.97 4.57
CA ASN A 403 -24.41 -14.41 4.88
C ASN A 403 -24.83 -15.60 4.04
#